data_afe1d550433662201ffa5d364aef4a64
#
_entry.id   afe1d550433662201ffa5d364aef4a64
#
_cell.length_a   1.000
_cell.length_b   1.000
_cell.length_c   1.000
_cell.angle_alpha   90.00
_cell.angle_beta   90.00
_cell.angle_gamma   90.00
#
_symmetry.space_group_name_H-M   'P 1'
#
loop_
_entity.id
_entity.type
_entity.pdbx_description
1 polymer ?
#
loop_
_entity_poly.entity_id
_entity_poly.type
_entity_poly.pdbx_seq_one_letter_code
_entity_poly.pdbx_strand_id
1 'polypeptide(L)'
;SVAELIRHAIDFGYVWAEQGQGEPRWLDKWLAVMELEDCHRLDHALDLAQNLHCYNFMPRDMEVAEYGRLLAKQDGVYPTDELLASCFDAEGYANQKMRNLGLSAAEHGYVSWNGTEILFYEYSQPPSSQEMSM
;
A
#
# COMPACT_ATOMS: atom_id res chain seq x y z
N SER A 1 -26.76 -7.49 -6.13
CA SER A 1 -27.31 -8.74 -6.61
C SER A 1 -26.33 -9.89 -6.43
N VAL A 2 -26.83 -11.11 -6.48
CA VAL A 2 -26.00 -12.31 -6.33
C VAL A 2 -25.01 -12.41 -7.51
N ALA A 3 -25.48 -12.12 -8.72
CA ALA A 3 -24.64 -12.15 -9.90
C ALA A 3 -23.48 -11.17 -9.79
N GLU A 4 -23.73 -9.99 -9.25
CA GLU A 4 -22.72 -8.98 -9.04
C GLU A 4 -21.69 -9.43 -8.01
N LEU A 5 -22.14 -10.05 -6.92
CA LEU A 5 -21.24 -10.57 -5.90
C LEU A 5 -20.34 -11.67 -6.46
N ILE A 6 -20.90 -12.56 -7.28
CA ILE A 6 -20.14 -13.64 -7.91
C ILE A 6 -19.07 -13.06 -8.82
N ARG A 7 -19.46 -12.09 -9.65
CA ARG A 7 -18.50 -11.44 -10.55
C ARG A 7 -17.37 -10.77 -9.77
N HIS A 8 -17.70 -10.05 -8.70
CA HIS A 8 -16.68 -9.40 -7.87
C HIS A 8 -15.79 -10.42 -7.17
N ALA A 9 -16.32 -11.58 -6.78
CA ALA A 9 -15.51 -12.62 -6.18
C ALA A 9 -14.50 -13.18 -7.18
N ILE A 10 -14.91 -13.34 -8.45
CA ILE A 10 -14.02 -13.79 -9.51
C ILE A 10 -12.94 -12.74 -9.76
N ASP A 11 -13.35 -11.48 -9.85
CA ASP A 11 -12.40 -10.36 -10.03
C ASP A 11 -11.43 -10.26 -8.88
N PHE A 12 -11.89 -10.49 -7.65
CA PHE A 12 -11.01 -10.52 -6.48
C PHE A 12 -9.94 -11.59 -6.63
N GLY A 13 -10.34 -12.80 -7.06
CA GLY A 13 -9.40 -13.89 -7.25
C GLY A 13 -8.35 -13.56 -8.31
N TYR A 14 -8.78 -12.91 -9.39
CA TYR A 14 -7.88 -12.48 -10.44
C TYR A 14 -6.89 -11.44 -9.93
N VAL A 15 -7.38 -10.41 -9.23
CA VAL A 15 -6.53 -9.37 -8.69
C VAL A 15 -5.56 -9.94 -7.66
N TRP A 16 -6.03 -10.87 -6.83
CA TRP A 16 -5.17 -11.55 -5.87
C TRP A 16 -4.01 -12.27 -6.56
N ALA A 17 -4.32 -13.00 -7.63
CA ALA A 17 -3.32 -13.76 -8.37
C ALA A 17 -2.32 -12.83 -9.06
N GLU A 18 -2.81 -11.71 -9.62
CA GLU A 18 -1.96 -10.78 -10.35
C GLU A 18 -1.10 -9.91 -9.43
N GLN A 19 -1.71 -9.38 -8.35
CA GLN A 19 -1.08 -8.35 -7.53
C GLN A 19 -0.48 -8.91 -6.24
N GLY A 20 -1.08 -9.97 -5.70
CA GLY A 20 -0.70 -10.47 -4.38
C GLY A 20 0.28 -11.62 -4.39
N GLN A 21 0.56 -12.21 -5.54
CA GLN A 21 1.39 -13.39 -5.63
C GLN A 21 2.83 -13.10 -5.18
N GLY A 22 3.32 -13.88 -4.21
CA GLY A 22 4.68 -13.72 -3.70
C GLY A 22 4.87 -12.53 -2.77
N GLU A 23 3.82 -11.84 -2.41
CA GLU A 23 3.89 -10.65 -1.55
C GLU A 23 3.17 -10.91 -0.24
N PRO A 24 3.87 -11.38 0.81
CA PRO A 24 3.20 -11.79 2.06
C PRO A 24 2.47 -10.66 2.78
N ARG A 25 2.86 -9.42 2.51
CA ARG A 25 2.23 -8.26 3.15
C ARG A 25 1.23 -7.55 2.25
N TRP A 26 0.93 -8.13 1.09
CA TRP A 26 0.04 -7.50 0.13
C TRP A 26 -1.35 -7.27 0.70
N LEU A 27 -1.90 -8.27 1.38
CA LEU A 27 -3.24 -8.17 1.95
C LEU A 27 -3.31 -7.10 3.04
N ASP A 28 -2.31 -7.05 3.91
CA ASP A 28 -2.26 -6.03 4.96
C ASP A 28 -2.21 -4.63 4.37
N LYS A 29 -1.40 -4.43 3.33
CA LYS A 29 -1.33 -3.15 2.65
C LYS A 29 -2.66 -2.78 2.01
N TRP A 30 -3.30 -3.72 1.33
CA TRP A 30 -4.60 -3.49 0.70
C TRP A 30 -5.64 -3.08 1.74
N LEU A 31 -5.70 -3.80 2.87
CA LEU A 31 -6.64 -3.47 3.95
C LEU A 31 -6.36 -2.09 4.55
N ALA A 32 -5.10 -1.75 4.74
CA ALA A 32 -4.72 -0.43 5.25
C ALA A 32 -5.10 0.69 4.28
N VAL A 33 -4.89 0.47 2.97
CA VAL A 33 -5.27 1.45 1.95
C VAL A 33 -6.78 1.63 1.91
N MET A 34 -7.55 0.54 2.00
CA MET A 34 -9.00 0.63 2.05
C MET A 34 -9.47 1.44 3.26
N GLU A 35 -8.81 1.27 4.40
CA GLU A 35 -9.13 2.03 5.60
C GLU A 35 -8.79 3.52 5.42
N LEU A 36 -7.64 3.83 4.84
CA LEU A 36 -7.22 5.20 4.57
C LEU A 36 -8.21 5.92 3.65
N GLU A 37 -8.66 5.23 2.61
CA GLU A 37 -9.56 5.79 1.61
C GLU A 37 -11.04 5.71 1.99
N ASP A 38 -11.33 5.19 3.19
CA ASP A 38 -12.69 4.99 3.68
C ASP A 38 -13.55 4.24 2.66
N CYS A 39 -13.02 3.12 2.19
CA CYS A 39 -13.61 2.34 1.12
C CYS A 39 -14.73 1.44 1.65
N HIS A 40 -15.92 1.58 1.05
CA HIS A 40 -17.11 0.81 1.44
C HIS A 40 -17.71 -0.03 0.32
N ARG A 41 -17.12 0.02 -0.88
CA ARG A 41 -17.63 -0.72 -2.03
C ARG A 41 -16.57 -1.66 -2.55
N LEU A 42 -17.01 -2.83 -3.00
CA LEU A 42 -16.09 -3.85 -3.50
C LEU A 42 -15.41 -3.43 -4.81
N ASP A 43 -16.13 -2.74 -5.70
CA ASP A 43 -15.55 -2.26 -6.95
C ASP A 43 -14.41 -1.26 -6.67
N HIS A 44 -14.61 -0.35 -5.73
CA HIS A 44 -13.57 0.59 -5.33
C HIS A 44 -12.39 -0.15 -4.67
N ALA A 45 -12.68 -1.15 -3.85
CA ALA A 45 -11.62 -1.95 -3.21
C ALA A 45 -10.73 -2.65 -4.24
N LEU A 46 -11.34 -3.17 -5.32
CA LEU A 46 -10.58 -3.83 -6.38
C LEU A 46 -9.72 -2.85 -7.16
N ASP A 47 -10.22 -1.65 -7.40
CA ASP A 47 -9.41 -0.61 -8.03
C ASP A 47 -8.22 -0.20 -7.15
N LEU A 48 -8.45 -0.07 -5.84
CA LEU A 48 -7.36 0.23 -4.92
C LEU A 48 -6.29 -0.87 -4.92
N ALA A 49 -6.69 -2.13 -5.05
CA ALA A 49 -5.74 -3.23 -5.12
C ALA A 49 -4.79 -3.09 -6.30
N GLN A 50 -5.26 -2.54 -7.41
CA GLN A 50 -4.43 -2.32 -8.60
C GLN A 50 -3.57 -1.07 -8.50
N ASN A 51 -3.82 -0.21 -7.52
CA ASN A 51 -3.11 1.05 -7.33
C ASN A 51 -2.27 1.09 -6.06
N LEU A 52 -1.92 -0.06 -5.50
CA LEU A 52 -1.16 -0.10 -4.24
C LEU A 52 0.22 0.55 -4.36
N HIS A 53 0.79 0.59 -5.55
CA HIS A 53 2.06 1.28 -5.79
C HIS A 53 1.97 2.79 -5.55
N CYS A 54 0.76 3.33 -5.42
CA CYS A 54 0.53 4.74 -5.13
C CYS A 54 0.58 5.05 -3.64
N TYR A 55 0.86 4.06 -2.81
CA TYR A 55 0.82 4.19 -1.35
C TYR A 55 2.09 3.72 -0.71
N ASN A 56 2.48 4.41 0.36
CA ASN A 56 3.55 3.99 1.26
C ASN A 56 2.92 3.13 2.34
N PHE A 57 3.60 2.07 2.78
CA PHE A 57 3.05 1.16 3.76
C PHE A 57 4.14 0.60 4.67
N MET A 58 3.84 0.53 5.97
CA MET A 58 4.65 -0.16 6.97
C MET A 58 3.76 -1.15 7.71
N PRO A 59 4.07 -2.46 7.67
CA PRO A 59 3.29 -3.44 8.43
C PRO A 59 3.32 -3.13 9.92
N ARG A 60 2.18 -3.36 10.58
CA ARG A 60 2.05 -3.02 12.00
C ARG A 60 2.90 -3.91 12.91
N ASP A 61 3.14 -5.14 12.48
CA ASP A 61 3.93 -6.12 13.24
C ASP A 61 5.41 -6.11 12.90
N MET A 62 5.84 -5.26 11.99
CA MET A 62 7.26 -5.12 11.65
C MET A 62 7.92 -4.16 12.64
N GLU A 63 9.09 -4.53 13.15
CA GLU A 63 9.85 -3.65 14.02
C GLU A 63 10.35 -2.44 13.26
N VAL A 64 10.38 -1.29 13.94
CA VAL A 64 10.77 -0.01 13.31
C VAL A 64 12.19 -0.10 12.74
N ALA A 65 13.13 -0.72 13.47
CA ALA A 65 14.50 -0.88 12.98
C ALA A 65 14.57 -1.75 11.73
N GLU A 66 13.75 -2.81 11.67
CA GLU A 66 13.69 -3.68 10.50
C GLU A 66 13.17 -2.91 9.28
N TYR A 67 12.13 -2.13 9.48
CA TYR A 67 11.58 -1.27 8.42
C TYR A 67 12.62 -0.25 7.95
N GLY A 68 13.37 0.32 8.89
CA GLY A 68 14.44 1.28 8.56
C GLY A 68 15.54 0.66 7.72
N ARG A 69 15.93 -0.58 8.01
CA ARG A 69 16.93 -1.28 7.18
C ARG A 69 16.39 -1.53 5.78
N LEU A 70 15.13 -1.94 5.68
CA LEU A 70 14.50 -2.18 4.39
C LEU A 70 14.45 -0.90 3.55
N LEU A 71 14.01 0.20 4.14
CA LEU A 71 13.95 1.49 3.45
C LEU A 71 15.32 1.96 3.01
N ALA A 72 16.32 1.83 3.89
CA ALA A 72 17.68 2.27 3.56
C ALA A 72 18.25 1.47 2.40
N LYS A 73 17.95 0.17 2.34
CA LYS A 73 18.37 -0.67 1.22
C LYS A 73 17.68 -0.25 -0.08
N GLN A 74 16.40 0.04 -0.02
CA GLN A 74 15.65 0.52 -1.18
C GLN A 74 16.16 1.87 -1.67
N ASP A 75 16.55 2.74 -0.73
CA ASP A 75 17.07 4.07 -1.06
C ASP A 75 18.54 4.05 -1.48
N GLY A 76 19.20 2.89 -1.37
CA GLY A 76 20.60 2.74 -1.75
C GLY A 76 21.58 3.38 -0.78
N VAL A 77 21.16 3.64 0.46
CA VAL A 77 22.00 4.28 1.48
C VAL A 77 22.41 3.34 2.61
N TYR A 78 21.95 2.09 2.57
CA TYR A 78 22.34 1.12 3.57
C TYR A 78 23.81 0.73 3.37
N PRO A 79 24.66 0.78 4.44
CA PRO A 79 26.08 0.50 4.29
C PRO A 79 26.33 -0.94 3.83
N THR A 80 27.26 -1.09 2.87
CA THR A 80 27.71 -2.43 2.43
C THR A 80 28.82 -2.97 3.31
N ASP A 81 29.53 -2.08 4.00
CA ASP A 81 30.56 -2.47 4.97
C ASP A 81 29.89 -2.99 6.24
N GLU A 82 30.30 -4.17 6.69
CA GLU A 82 29.69 -4.84 7.84
C GLU A 82 29.78 -4.01 9.12
N LEU A 83 30.91 -3.36 9.36
CA LEU A 83 31.08 -2.54 10.55
C LEU A 83 30.15 -1.33 10.51
N LEU A 84 30.08 -0.64 9.39
CA LEU A 84 29.20 0.52 9.24
C LEU A 84 27.72 0.10 9.33
N ALA A 85 27.38 -1.06 8.77
CA ALA A 85 26.02 -1.57 8.87
C ALA A 85 25.61 -1.85 10.31
N SER A 86 26.55 -2.35 11.13
CA SER A 86 26.27 -2.63 12.55
C SER A 86 26.05 -1.36 13.35
N CYS A 87 26.56 -0.22 12.90
CA CYS A 87 26.42 1.08 13.55
C CYS A 87 25.29 1.93 12.94
N PHE A 88 24.60 1.42 11.93
CA PHE A 88 23.56 2.17 11.24
C PHE A 88 22.33 2.30 12.14
N ASP A 89 21.86 3.54 12.32
CA ASP A 89 20.68 3.84 13.13
C ASP A 89 19.42 3.61 12.28
N ALA A 90 19.04 2.35 12.15
CA ALA A 90 17.90 1.96 11.34
C ALA A 90 16.59 2.49 11.91
N GLU A 91 16.45 2.50 13.25
CA GLU A 91 15.24 3.03 13.89
C GLU A 91 15.10 4.53 13.65
N GLY A 92 16.17 5.29 13.79
CA GLY A 92 16.16 6.72 13.49
C GLY A 92 15.85 7.01 12.05
N TYR A 93 16.40 6.22 11.13
CA TYR A 93 16.12 6.35 9.72
C TYR A 93 14.64 6.10 9.42
N ALA A 94 14.08 5.03 9.99
CA ALA A 94 12.67 4.72 9.82
C ALA A 94 11.78 5.83 10.36
N ASN A 95 12.06 6.31 11.56
CA ASN A 95 11.25 7.37 12.19
C ASN A 95 11.26 8.65 11.35
N GLN A 96 12.40 9.01 10.80
CA GLN A 96 12.50 10.19 9.96
C GLN A 96 11.71 10.00 8.67
N LYS A 97 11.82 8.82 8.04
CA LYS A 97 11.08 8.50 6.83
C LYS A 97 9.58 8.48 7.08
N MET A 98 9.14 7.90 8.18
CA MET A 98 7.72 7.86 8.54
C MET A 98 7.14 9.27 8.65
N ARG A 99 7.89 10.19 9.27
CA ARG A 99 7.47 11.58 9.37
C ARG A 99 7.42 12.26 7.99
N ASN A 100 8.45 12.03 7.17
CA ASN A 100 8.51 12.61 5.84
C ASN A 100 7.41 12.10 4.93
N LEU A 101 7.04 10.82 5.09
CA LEU A 101 5.99 10.21 4.27
C LEU A 101 4.58 10.47 4.80
N GLY A 102 4.47 11.03 6.02
CA GLY A 102 3.17 11.35 6.60
C GLY A 102 2.30 10.14 6.87
N LEU A 103 2.91 9.04 7.31
CA LEU A 103 2.19 7.79 7.54
C LEU A 103 1.12 7.94 8.63
N SER A 104 -0.08 7.47 8.33
CA SER A 104 -1.20 7.44 9.26
C SER A 104 -1.41 6.04 9.80
N ALA A 105 -1.76 5.93 11.08
CA ALA A 105 -2.02 4.63 11.70
C ALA A 105 -3.34 4.06 11.22
N ALA A 106 -3.33 2.81 10.77
CA ALA A 106 -4.50 2.03 10.40
C ALA A 106 -4.48 0.73 11.19
N GLU A 107 -5.57 -0.02 11.16
CA GLU A 107 -5.65 -1.28 11.90
C GLU A 107 -4.59 -2.28 11.42
N HIS A 108 -4.35 -2.33 10.12
CA HIS A 108 -3.46 -3.32 9.51
C HIS A 108 -2.06 -2.79 9.22
N GLY A 109 -1.76 -1.54 9.56
CA GLY A 109 -0.44 -0.96 9.35
C GLY A 109 -0.47 0.55 9.29
N TYR A 110 0.66 1.13 8.88
CA TYR A 110 0.77 2.57 8.68
C TYR A 110 0.82 2.84 7.19
N VAL A 111 0.06 3.81 6.71
CA VAL A 111 -0.15 4.03 5.27
C VAL A 111 -0.28 5.52 4.97
N SER A 112 0.19 5.91 3.78
CA SER A 112 -0.04 7.25 3.23
C SER A 112 -0.02 7.19 1.71
N TRP A 113 -0.71 8.13 1.08
CA TRP A 113 -0.61 8.33 -0.37
C TRP A 113 0.77 8.91 -0.68
N ASN A 114 1.43 8.38 -1.72
CA ASN A 114 2.79 8.81 -2.06
C ASN A 114 2.84 9.92 -3.12
N GLY A 115 1.68 10.46 -3.50
CA GLY A 115 1.59 11.51 -4.50
C GLY A 115 1.44 11.02 -5.94
N THR A 116 1.52 9.71 -6.15
CA THR A 116 1.35 9.13 -7.48
C THR A 116 -0.13 9.14 -7.86
N GLU A 117 -0.42 9.60 -9.07
CA GLU A 117 -1.80 9.64 -9.56
C GLU A 117 -2.36 8.24 -9.71
N ILE A 118 -3.58 8.03 -9.24
CA ILE A 118 -4.29 6.77 -9.38
C ILE A 118 -4.86 6.69 -10.79
N LEU A 119 -4.40 5.72 -11.57
CA LEU A 119 -4.72 5.64 -12.99
C LEU A 119 -5.67 4.50 -13.35
N PHE A 120 -5.84 3.51 -12.48
CA PHE A 120 -6.60 2.30 -12.81
C PHE A 120 -7.99 2.35 -12.19
N TYR A 121 -9.02 2.49 -13.02
CA TYR A 121 -10.43 2.53 -12.62
C TYR A 121 -11.21 1.50 -13.41
N GLU A 122 -10.77 0.23 -13.32
CA GLU A 122 -11.40 -0.86 -14.09
C GLU A 122 -12.74 -1.28 -13.53
N TYR A 123 -12.93 -1.12 -12.22
CA TYR A 123 -14.12 -1.63 -11.54
C TYR A 123 -15.06 -0.52 -11.07
N SER A 124 -14.55 0.69 -10.87
CA SER A 124 -15.35 1.83 -10.45
C SER A 124 -15.15 3.00 -11.40
N GLN A 125 -16.09 3.96 -11.34
CA GLN A 125 -16.02 5.17 -12.14
C GLN A 125 -15.40 6.29 -11.31
N PRO A 126 -14.39 7.00 -11.82
CA PRO A 126 -13.87 8.17 -11.12
C PRO A 126 -14.91 9.30 -11.15
N PRO A 127 -14.98 10.13 -10.08
CA PRO A 127 -15.96 11.21 -10.04
C PRO A 127 -15.87 12.18 -11.21
N SER A 128 -14.66 12.44 -11.71
CA SER A 128 -14.46 13.35 -12.84
C SER A 128 -15.14 12.85 -14.12
N SER A 129 -15.20 11.53 -14.32
CA SER A 129 -15.88 10.95 -15.47
C SER A 129 -17.37 11.19 -15.41
N GLN A 130 -17.96 11.11 -14.23
CA GLN A 130 -19.38 11.36 -14.04
C GLN A 130 -19.73 12.81 -14.32
N GLU A 131 -18.89 13.73 -13.88
CA GLU A 131 -19.08 15.15 -14.12
C GLU A 131 -19.01 15.48 -15.60
N MET A 132 -18.08 14.85 -16.30
CA MET A 132 -17.89 15.09 -17.73
C MET A 132 -19.01 14.51 -18.59
N SER A 133 -19.74 13.54 -18.10
CA SER A 133 -20.82 12.93 -18.84
C SER A 133 -22.10 13.77 -18.83
N MET A 134 -22.14 14.77 -18.02
CA MET A 134 -23.26 15.69 -17.98
C MET A 134 -23.02 16.88 -18.91
#